data_e1c3bace4351454a55365ed799aeb05b
#
_entry.id   e1c3bace4351454a55365ed799aeb05b
#
_cell.length_a   1.000
_cell.length_b   1.000
_cell.length_c   1.000
_cell.angle_alpha   90.00
_cell.angle_beta   90.00
_cell.angle_gamma   90.00
#
_symmetry.space_group_name_H-M   'P 1'
#
loop_
_entity.id
_entity.type
_entity.pdbx_description
1 polymer ?
#
loop_
_entity_poly.entity_id
_entity_poly.type
_entity_poly.pdbx_seq_one_letter_code
_entity_poly.pdbx_strand_id
1 'polypeptide(L)'
;TAIADADGNTIQQDLSQVAGLALDDVEHLDQGQYRGLFSSDSLLDVVRQPSVMWLRFEPQMDFDNDQSKNHMKINTMRSYFTTDLDGSGQIVAVADSGLDEDHGDFGTRVVGNYEGIGDGSTADKHSGHGTHVACTVLGDGSKGGYAGVAPDAELYFQAMENDNTGNFVSPSLNYLLNTAYNAGARIHTNSWGSSATSTQGEYTSEAEAVDDRSFNYDKVSNGQEGLTILFAAGNDGPNPGTVGSPSTAKNVVTVGNHQARYSGAPDNLMSGSSRGPTDDGRIKPDIIAPGGYVRSCRAQEAQDIGSSSWQSTWYLEYTGTSMATPNAAGAATLIREYLIEIAQRPSPQGALVKALLVLGAQDINSRD
;
A
#
# COMPACT_ATOMS: atom_id res chain seq x y z
N THR A 1 3.45 -12.65 26.70
CA THR A 1 3.43 -14.12 26.91
C THR A 1 4.46 -14.48 27.98
N ALA A 2 4.07 -15.16 29.03
CA ALA A 2 4.96 -15.65 30.07
C ALA A 2 5.11 -17.17 29.93
N ILE A 3 6.28 -17.72 30.15
CA ILE A 3 6.50 -19.16 30.21
C ILE A 3 6.89 -19.50 31.65
N ALA A 4 6.20 -20.40 32.26
CA ALA A 4 6.50 -20.87 33.60
C ALA A 4 6.53 -22.37 33.70
N ASP A 5 7.39 -22.83 34.60
CA ASP A 5 7.49 -24.23 34.99
C ASP A 5 6.68 -24.39 36.27
N ALA A 6 5.51 -25.06 36.21
CA ALA A 6 4.66 -25.63 37.24
C ALA A 6 3.16 -25.31 37.00
N ASP A 7 2.28 -26.01 37.70
CA ASP A 7 0.81 -26.02 37.59
C ASP A 7 0.19 -24.73 36.99
N GLY A 8 -0.34 -24.82 35.75
CA GLY A 8 -0.84 -23.70 34.97
C GLY A 8 -1.86 -22.80 35.69
N ASN A 9 -2.63 -23.32 36.63
CA ASN A 9 -3.60 -22.54 37.39
C ASN A 9 -2.94 -21.56 38.40
N THR A 10 -1.79 -21.87 38.95
CA THR A 10 -1.09 -21.01 39.92
C THR A 10 -0.53 -19.76 39.23
N ILE A 11 0.00 -19.93 38.01
CA ILE A 11 0.59 -18.85 37.26
C ILE A 11 -0.48 -17.85 36.76
N GLN A 12 -1.60 -18.39 36.28
CA GLN A 12 -2.72 -17.53 35.88
C GLN A 12 -3.26 -16.71 37.05
N GLN A 13 -3.32 -17.29 38.25
CA GLN A 13 -3.70 -16.61 39.48
C GLN A 13 -2.68 -15.54 39.87
N ASP A 14 -1.40 -15.86 39.86
CA ASP A 14 -0.32 -14.93 40.20
C ASP A 14 -0.31 -13.73 39.24
N LEU A 15 -0.41 -13.97 37.94
CA LEU A 15 -0.46 -12.91 36.94
C LEU A 15 -1.71 -12.02 37.08
N SER A 16 -2.86 -12.63 37.33
CA SER A 16 -4.11 -11.93 37.57
C SER A 16 -4.02 -11.03 38.81
N GLN A 17 -3.48 -11.53 39.91
CA GLN A 17 -3.34 -10.79 41.16
C GLN A 17 -2.36 -9.62 41.03
N VAL A 18 -1.21 -9.84 40.41
CA VAL A 18 -0.17 -8.81 40.21
C VAL A 18 -0.64 -7.72 39.25
N ALA A 19 -1.36 -8.10 38.19
CA ALA A 19 -1.87 -7.16 37.21
C ALA A 19 -3.16 -6.44 37.65
N GLY A 20 -3.79 -6.88 38.76
CA GLY A 20 -5.09 -6.36 39.20
C GLY A 20 -6.24 -6.69 38.24
N LEU A 21 -6.11 -7.79 37.51
CA LEU A 21 -7.07 -8.26 36.53
C LEU A 21 -8.00 -9.35 37.11
N ALA A 22 -9.18 -9.56 36.52
CA ALA A 22 -9.95 -10.73 36.80
C ALA A 22 -9.22 -11.99 36.26
N LEU A 23 -9.43 -13.14 36.86
CA LEU A 23 -8.77 -14.39 36.45
C LEU A 23 -9.09 -14.75 35.00
N ASP A 24 -10.31 -14.46 34.57
CA ASP A 24 -10.78 -14.72 33.21
C ASP A 24 -10.18 -13.77 32.15
N ASP A 25 -9.56 -12.66 32.58
CA ASP A 25 -8.86 -11.70 31.71
C ASP A 25 -7.43 -12.16 31.38
N VAL A 26 -6.95 -13.23 32.01
CA VAL A 26 -5.64 -13.85 31.72
C VAL A 26 -5.87 -15.21 31.07
N GLU A 27 -5.76 -15.25 29.77
CA GLU A 27 -5.97 -16.44 28.95
C GLU A 27 -4.73 -17.34 28.95
N HIS A 28 -4.92 -18.63 29.22
CA HIS A 28 -3.89 -19.66 29.01
C HIS A 28 -3.94 -20.14 27.57
N LEU A 29 -2.84 -20.00 26.83
CA LEU A 29 -2.78 -20.39 25.42
C LEU A 29 -2.34 -21.85 25.26
N ASP A 30 -1.05 -22.12 25.37
CA ASP A 30 -0.44 -23.45 25.28
C ASP A 30 1.00 -23.38 25.78
N GLN A 31 1.57 -24.53 26.17
CA GLN A 31 2.99 -24.66 26.55
C GLN A 31 3.48 -23.62 27.58
N GLY A 32 2.64 -23.27 28.57
CA GLY A 32 3.02 -22.29 29.59
C GLY A 32 2.98 -20.83 29.12
N GLN A 33 2.27 -20.54 28.05
CA GLN A 33 2.06 -19.18 27.54
C GLN A 33 0.72 -18.64 28.03
N TYR A 34 0.75 -17.37 28.48
CA TYR A 34 -0.43 -16.67 28.98
C TYR A 34 -0.57 -15.34 28.25
N ARG A 35 -1.80 -14.93 27.99
CA ARG A 35 -2.16 -13.66 27.36
C ARG A 35 -3.01 -12.85 28.34
N GLY A 36 -2.77 -11.52 28.43
CA GLY A 36 -3.58 -10.61 29.21
C GLY A 36 -3.30 -9.18 28.84
N LEU A 37 -4.22 -8.29 29.17
CA LEU A 37 -4.05 -6.84 29.04
C LEU A 37 -3.48 -6.29 30.34
N PHE A 38 -2.25 -5.80 30.30
CA PHE A 38 -1.56 -5.24 31.45
C PHE A 38 -1.41 -3.73 31.30
N SER A 39 -1.69 -2.98 32.38
CA SER A 39 -1.40 -1.55 32.38
C SER A 39 0.11 -1.29 32.40
N SER A 40 0.53 -0.12 31.91
CA SER A 40 1.95 0.27 31.99
C SER A 40 2.50 0.23 33.41
N ASP A 41 1.66 0.51 34.40
CA ASP A 41 2.05 0.56 35.82
C ASP A 41 2.26 -0.83 36.42
N SER A 42 1.52 -1.82 35.96
CA SER A 42 1.64 -3.22 36.41
C SER A 42 2.74 -4.02 35.70
N LEU A 43 3.27 -3.52 34.59
CA LEU A 43 4.21 -4.24 33.74
C LEU A 43 5.50 -4.63 34.47
N LEU A 44 6.05 -3.74 35.29
CA LEU A 44 7.26 -4.02 36.09
C LEU A 44 7.02 -5.08 37.17
N ASP A 45 5.84 -5.12 37.73
CA ASP A 45 5.49 -6.10 38.76
C ASP A 45 5.25 -7.48 38.14
N VAL A 46 4.69 -7.55 36.92
CA VAL A 46 4.58 -8.78 36.14
C VAL A 46 5.96 -9.34 35.78
N VAL A 47 6.87 -8.52 35.27
CA VAL A 47 8.24 -8.94 34.89
C VAL A 47 9.06 -9.43 36.09
N ARG A 48 8.79 -8.93 37.30
CA ARG A 48 9.49 -9.33 38.53
C ARG A 48 9.03 -10.67 39.10
N GLN A 49 7.94 -11.24 38.59
CA GLN A 49 7.49 -12.55 39.06
C GLN A 49 8.51 -13.64 38.70
N PRO A 50 8.92 -14.49 39.65
CA PRO A 50 9.89 -15.56 39.38
C PRO A 50 9.43 -16.55 38.31
N SER A 51 8.12 -16.65 38.09
CA SER A 51 7.48 -17.50 37.09
C SER A 51 7.49 -16.90 35.67
N VAL A 52 7.86 -15.62 35.50
CA VAL A 52 7.91 -14.94 34.20
C VAL A 52 9.32 -14.98 33.65
N MET A 53 9.55 -15.79 32.63
CA MET A 53 10.85 -15.88 31.96
C MET A 53 11.07 -14.76 30.95
N TRP A 54 10.02 -14.34 30.26
CA TRP A 54 10.05 -13.24 29.31
C TRP A 54 8.65 -12.68 29.09
N LEU A 55 8.59 -11.42 28.68
CA LEU A 55 7.39 -10.69 28.32
C LEU A 55 7.55 -10.16 26.91
N ARG A 56 6.54 -10.27 26.09
CA ARG A 56 6.47 -9.63 24.80
C ARG A 56 5.12 -8.96 24.62
N PHE A 57 5.09 -7.85 23.91
CA PHE A 57 3.83 -7.37 23.37
C PHE A 57 3.31 -8.41 22.38
N GLU A 58 2.06 -8.78 22.50
CA GLU A 58 1.40 -9.51 21.45
C GLU A 58 1.13 -8.54 20.31
N PRO A 59 1.63 -8.80 19.10
CA PRO A 59 1.25 -7.99 17.98
C PRO A 59 -0.26 -8.16 17.80
N GLN A 60 -0.97 -7.04 17.71
CA GLN A 60 -2.37 -7.04 17.32
C GLN A 60 -2.44 -7.72 15.96
N MET A 61 -3.10 -8.87 15.89
CA MET A 61 -3.27 -9.62 14.65
C MET A 61 -4.45 -9.02 13.92
N ASP A 62 -4.23 -7.93 13.22
CA ASP A 62 -5.18 -7.42 12.26
C ASP A 62 -5.12 -8.29 11.01
N PHE A 63 -6.29 -8.62 10.47
CA PHE A 63 -6.42 -9.22 9.13
C PHE A 63 -6.10 -8.14 8.11
N ASP A 64 -4.90 -7.82 7.99
CA ASP A 64 -4.43 -6.81 7.09
C ASP A 64 -4.51 -7.31 5.64
N ASN A 65 -4.39 -6.45 4.67
CA ASN A 65 -3.61 -6.69 3.45
C ASN A 65 -2.37 -7.39 3.95
N ASP A 66 -2.68 -8.49 4.54
CA ASP A 66 -2.32 -9.06 5.85
C ASP A 66 -0.83 -9.24 5.99
N GLN A 67 -0.13 -9.36 4.87
CA GLN A 67 1.31 -9.49 4.84
C GLN A 67 2.01 -8.22 4.32
N SER A 68 1.37 -7.45 3.44
CA SER A 68 1.98 -6.29 2.81
C SER A 68 2.41 -5.23 3.83
N LYS A 69 1.53 -4.84 4.74
CA LYS A 69 1.83 -3.85 5.79
C LYS A 69 2.93 -4.33 6.75
N ASN A 70 2.97 -5.64 7.04
CA ASN A 70 4.02 -6.22 7.89
C ASN A 70 5.39 -6.17 7.21
N HIS A 71 5.47 -6.53 5.92
CA HIS A 71 6.71 -6.44 5.15
C HIS A 71 7.22 -5.01 5.04
N MET A 72 6.32 -4.06 4.84
CA MET A 72 6.63 -2.64 4.77
C MET A 72 6.86 -2.00 6.15
N LYS A 73 6.73 -2.75 7.25
CA LYS A 73 6.88 -2.26 8.63
C LYS A 73 5.88 -1.17 9.03
N ILE A 74 4.75 -1.07 8.35
CA ILE A 74 3.73 -0.03 8.61
C ILE A 74 3.19 -0.14 10.04
N ASN A 75 2.81 -1.35 10.48
CA ASN A 75 2.31 -1.57 11.83
C ASN A 75 3.37 -1.25 12.90
N THR A 76 4.64 -1.59 12.62
CA THR A 76 5.76 -1.23 13.49
C THR A 76 5.94 0.29 13.56
N MET A 77 5.89 0.98 12.42
CA MET A 77 6.00 2.44 12.35
C MET A 77 4.89 3.12 13.17
N ARG A 78 3.63 2.72 13.00
CA ARG A 78 2.50 3.25 13.78
C ARG A 78 2.70 3.14 15.29
N SER A 79 3.32 2.06 15.77
CA SER A 79 3.60 1.87 17.20
C SER A 79 4.62 2.85 17.80
N TYR A 80 5.39 3.56 16.97
CA TYR A 80 6.35 4.56 17.45
C TYR A 80 5.75 5.96 17.67
N PHE A 81 4.60 6.23 17.07
CA PHE A 81 3.99 7.55 17.16
C PHE A 81 2.76 7.51 18.07
N THR A 82 2.51 8.59 18.79
CA THR A 82 1.28 8.78 19.58
C THR A 82 0.10 9.26 18.73
N THR A 83 0.38 9.69 17.50
CA THR A 83 -0.59 10.07 16.48
C THR A 83 -0.69 8.90 15.51
N ASP A 84 -1.90 8.39 15.29
CA ASP A 84 -2.13 7.40 14.24
C ASP A 84 -1.81 8.03 12.88
N LEU A 85 -0.91 7.38 12.16
CA LEU A 85 -0.62 7.70 10.77
C LEU A 85 -1.39 6.71 9.89
N ASP A 86 -2.54 7.12 9.41
CA ASP A 86 -3.52 6.28 8.70
C ASP A 86 -3.97 6.86 7.35
N GLY A 87 -3.45 8.03 7.00
CA GLY A 87 -3.77 8.75 5.78
C GLY A 87 -4.80 9.86 5.96
N SER A 88 -5.23 10.14 7.20
CA SER A 88 -6.18 11.21 7.49
C SER A 88 -5.78 12.55 6.86
N GLY A 89 -6.73 13.24 6.24
CA GLY A 89 -6.52 14.53 5.57
C GLY A 89 -5.72 14.44 4.27
N GLN A 90 -5.43 13.24 3.76
CA GLN A 90 -4.75 13.04 2.49
C GLN A 90 -5.73 12.58 1.42
N ILE A 91 -5.64 13.16 0.21
CA ILE A 91 -6.38 12.68 -0.97
C ILE A 91 -5.39 11.96 -1.89
N VAL A 92 -5.72 10.70 -2.21
CA VAL A 92 -4.98 9.87 -3.16
C VAL A 92 -5.78 9.76 -4.45
N ALA A 93 -5.14 10.07 -5.58
CA ALA A 93 -5.71 9.81 -6.88
C ALA A 93 -5.28 8.42 -7.38
N VAL A 94 -6.25 7.67 -7.88
CA VAL A 94 -6.05 6.38 -8.54
C VAL A 94 -6.61 6.49 -9.96
N ALA A 95 -5.77 6.29 -10.97
CA ALA A 95 -6.21 6.18 -12.36
C ALA A 95 -6.08 4.71 -12.79
N ASP A 96 -7.20 4.06 -13.06
CA ASP A 96 -7.24 2.62 -13.31
C ASP A 96 -8.51 2.21 -14.09
N SER A 97 -8.84 0.91 -14.18
CA SER A 97 -9.99 0.39 -14.92
C SER A 97 -11.28 1.11 -14.52
N GLY A 98 -11.83 0.83 -13.39
CA GLY A 98 -13.05 1.41 -12.84
C GLY A 98 -13.08 1.24 -11.32
N LEU A 99 -14.16 1.67 -10.68
CA LEU A 99 -14.37 1.59 -9.25
C LEU A 99 -15.75 1.03 -8.91
N ASP A 100 -15.80 -0.06 -8.17
CA ASP A 100 -16.98 -0.47 -7.39
C ASP A 100 -17.11 0.47 -6.18
N GLU A 101 -17.68 1.65 -6.41
CA GLU A 101 -17.79 2.72 -5.40
C GLU A 101 -18.64 2.29 -4.21
N ASP A 102 -19.57 1.36 -4.42
CA ASP A 102 -20.45 0.81 -3.40
C ASP A 102 -19.76 -0.25 -2.52
N HIS A 103 -18.52 -0.63 -2.81
CA HIS A 103 -17.79 -1.54 -1.94
C HIS A 103 -17.60 -0.92 -0.55
N GLY A 104 -18.08 -1.63 0.47
CA GLY A 104 -18.20 -1.07 1.82
C GLY A 104 -16.89 -0.57 2.44
N ASP A 105 -15.73 -1.04 1.97
CA ASP A 105 -14.42 -0.61 2.47
C ASP A 105 -14.04 0.82 2.04
N PHE A 106 -14.78 1.44 1.14
CA PHE A 106 -14.59 2.85 0.81
C PHE A 106 -15.40 3.79 1.72
N GLY A 107 -16.53 3.30 2.26
CA GLY A 107 -17.41 4.12 3.11
C GLY A 107 -17.84 5.41 2.42
N THR A 108 -17.54 6.55 3.04
CA THR A 108 -17.82 7.89 2.48
C THR A 108 -16.56 8.60 1.99
N ARG A 109 -15.46 7.87 1.82
CA ARG A 109 -14.14 8.45 1.52
C ARG A 109 -13.86 8.63 0.03
N VAL A 110 -14.79 8.30 -0.88
CA VAL A 110 -14.71 8.63 -2.30
C VAL A 110 -15.14 10.08 -2.48
N VAL A 111 -14.17 10.97 -2.66
CA VAL A 111 -14.41 12.43 -2.83
C VAL A 111 -14.58 12.84 -4.29
N GLY A 112 -14.28 11.95 -5.21
CA GLY A 112 -14.52 12.11 -6.64
C GLY A 112 -14.30 10.81 -7.39
N ASN A 113 -15.22 10.51 -8.31
CA ASN A 113 -15.12 9.40 -9.22
C ASN A 113 -15.37 9.94 -10.63
N TYR A 114 -14.29 10.01 -11.42
CA TYR A 114 -14.27 10.73 -12.68
C TYR A 114 -14.29 9.76 -13.87
N GLU A 115 -15.24 9.97 -14.75
CA GLU A 115 -15.32 9.31 -16.05
C GLU A 115 -14.52 10.13 -17.08
N GLY A 116 -13.41 9.59 -17.58
CA GLY A 116 -12.44 10.31 -18.41
C GLY A 116 -12.48 9.94 -19.89
N ILE A 117 -13.28 8.97 -20.30
CA ILE A 117 -13.18 8.36 -21.62
C ILE A 117 -14.45 8.49 -22.48
N GLY A 118 -15.56 9.04 -21.94
CA GLY A 118 -16.77 9.36 -22.69
C GLY A 118 -17.74 8.19 -22.89
N ASP A 119 -17.68 7.15 -22.07
CA ASP A 119 -18.64 6.04 -22.10
C ASP A 119 -19.79 6.19 -21.09
N GLY A 120 -19.72 7.21 -20.22
CA GLY A 120 -20.75 7.58 -19.25
C GLY A 120 -20.76 6.69 -18.00
N SER A 121 -19.68 5.98 -17.70
CA SER A 121 -19.59 5.09 -16.55
C SER A 121 -18.23 5.19 -15.85
N THR A 122 -18.21 4.89 -14.55
CA THR A 122 -17.00 4.80 -13.73
C THR A 122 -16.89 3.43 -13.07
N ALA A 123 -17.81 2.54 -13.36
CA ALA A 123 -17.92 1.22 -12.73
C ALA A 123 -16.74 0.31 -13.16
N ASP A 124 -16.42 -0.68 -12.34
CA ASP A 124 -15.35 -1.65 -12.60
C ASP A 124 -15.95 -2.98 -13.12
N LYS A 125 -16.53 -2.93 -14.33
CA LYS A 125 -17.39 -4.01 -14.85
C LYS A 125 -16.64 -5.20 -15.44
N HIS A 126 -15.40 -5.04 -15.81
CA HIS A 126 -14.64 -6.12 -16.44
C HIS A 126 -13.63 -6.74 -15.47
N SER A 127 -12.49 -6.11 -15.31
CA SER A 127 -11.37 -6.74 -14.61
C SER A 127 -11.44 -6.69 -13.07
N GLY A 128 -12.16 -5.73 -12.49
CA GLY A 128 -12.13 -5.47 -11.07
C GLY A 128 -10.77 -4.96 -10.57
N HIS A 129 -9.89 -4.55 -11.48
CA HIS A 129 -8.51 -4.21 -11.17
C HIS A 129 -8.40 -2.90 -10.41
N GLY A 130 -9.10 -1.85 -10.83
CA GLY A 130 -9.07 -0.53 -10.20
C GLY A 130 -9.61 -0.54 -8.77
N THR A 131 -10.69 -1.29 -8.54
CA THR A 131 -11.25 -1.50 -7.19
C THR A 131 -10.22 -2.16 -6.27
N HIS A 132 -9.53 -3.20 -6.76
CA HIS A 132 -8.48 -3.88 -6.01
C HIS A 132 -7.32 -2.93 -5.70
N VAL A 133 -6.86 -2.15 -6.67
CA VAL A 133 -5.80 -1.15 -6.54
C VAL A 133 -6.19 -0.08 -5.52
N ALA A 134 -7.36 0.51 -5.64
CA ALA A 134 -7.84 1.56 -4.74
C ALA A 134 -7.92 1.06 -3.28
N CYS A 135 -8.50 -0.11 -3.04
CA CYS A 135 -8.55 -0.70 -1.71
C CYS A 135 -7.16 -1.06 -1.15
N THR A 136 -6.22 -1.45 -2.00
CA THR A 136 -4.84 -1.71 -1.55
C THR A 136 -4.19 -0.44 -0.99
N VAL A 137 -4.54 0.74 -1.52
CA VAL A 137 -4.12 2.02 -0.93
C VAL A 137 -4.88 2.30 0.37
N LEU A 138 -6.23 2.29 0.33
CA LEU A 138 -7.05 2.97 1.35
C LEU A 138 -8.35 2.25 1.76
N GLY A 139 -8.58 1.00 1.39
CA GLY A 139 -9.71 0.24 1.94
C GLY A 139 -9.63 0.15 3.46
N ASP A 140 -10.76 0.32 4.17
CA ASP A 140 -10.76 0.28 5.64
C ASP A 140 -10.84 -1.14 6.22
N GLY A 141 -11.07 -2.15 5.37
CA GLY A 141 -11.14 -3.55 5.78
C GLY A 141 -12.45 -3.94 6.46
N SER A 142 -13.47 -3.07 6.47
CA SER A 142 -14.72 -3.29 7.19
C SER A 142 -15.50 -4.53 6.73
N LYS A 143 -15.26 -5.02 5.52
CA LYS A 143 -15.93 -6.21 4.96
C LYS A 143 -15.24 -7.54 5.28
N GLY A 144 -14.05 -7.54 5.86
CA GLY A 144 -13.36 -8.79 6.21
C GLY A 144 -11.90 -8.65 6.61
N GLY A 145 -11.42 -7.44 6.93
CA GLY A 145 -10.15 -7.20 7.60
C GLY A 145 -8.94 -7.04 6.69
N TYR A 146 -9.11 -6.88 5.37
CA TYR A 146 -7.99 -6.63 4.45
C TYR A 146 -7.82 -5.13 4.18
N ALA A 147 -7.57 -4.34 5.24
CA ALA A 147 -7.39 -2.91 5.13
C ALA A 147 -6.14 -2.53 4.33
N GLY A 148 -6.25 -1.49 3.53
CA GLY A 148 -5.17 -0.87 2.79
C GLY A 148 -4.11 -0.22 3.69
N VAL A 149 -3.09 0.36 3.09
CA VAL A 149 -1.95 0.95 3.81
C VAL A 149 -2.33 2.26 4.49
N ALA A 150 -3.21 3.06 3.89
CA ALA A 150 -3.65 4.37 4.39
C ALA A 150 -5.20 4.39 4.50
N PRO A 151 -5.80 3.65 5.45
CA PRO A 151 -7.24 3.36 5.48
C PRO A 151 -8.14 4.57 5.73
N ASP A 152 -7.63 5.68 6.23
CA ASP A 152 -8.40 6.90 6.46
C ASP A 152 -8.15 8.00 5.40
N ALA A 153 -7.35 7.68 4.36
CA ALA A 153 -7.20 8.58 3.22
C ALA A 153 -8.48 8.65 2.37
N GLU A 154 -8.65 9.76 1.68
CA GLU A 154 -9.74 10.00 0.72
C GLU A 154 -9.32 9.61 -0.70
N LEU A 155 -10.26 9.15 -1.50
CA LEU A 155 -10.06 8.66 -2.85
C LEU A 155 -10.61 9.63 -3.90
N TYR A 156 -9.74 10.03 -4.83
CA TYR A 156 -10.15 10.60 -6.11
C TYR A 156 -9.87 9.58 -7.22
N PHE A 157 -10.90 8.97 -7.77
CA PHE A 157 -10.75 7.92 -8.79
C PHE A 157 -10.92 8.46 -10.20
N GLN A 158 -10.19 7.88 -11.16
CA GLN A 158 -10.24 8.21 -12.59
C GLN A 158 -10.37 6.91 -13.39
N ALA A 159 -11.59 6.63 -13.85
CA ALA A 159 -11.90 5.42 -14.62
C ALA A 159 -11.37 5.53 -16.06
N MET A 160 -10.71 4.48 -16.53
CA MET A 160 -10.04 4.40 -17.83
C MET A 160 -10.38 3.13 -18.63
N GLU A 161 -11.25 2.26 -18.12
CA GLU A 161 -11.76 1.11 -18.87
C GLU A 161 -13.11 1.47 -19.48
N ASN A 162 -13.28 1.18 -20.77
CA ASN A 162 -14.57 1.37 -21.42
C ASN A 162 -15.52 0.22 -21.07
N ASP A 163 -16.56 0.52 -20.33
CA ASP A 163 -17.53 -0.44 -19.80
C ASP A 163 -18.31 -1.23 -20.87
N ASN A 164 -18.35 -0.73 -22.10
CA ASN A 164 -19.02 -1.42 -23.19
C ASN A 164 -18.12 -2.44 -23.89
N THR A 165 -16.81 -2.26 -23.80
CA THR A 165 -15.84 -3.06 -24.59
C THR A 165 -14.77 -3.75 -23.74
N GLY A 166 -14.58 -3.36 -22.47
CA GLY A 166 -13.47 -3.82 -21.62
C GLY A 166 -12.09 -3.26 -22.05
N ASN A 167 -12.05 -2.35 -22.99
CA ASN A 167 -10.80 -1.80 -23.48
C ASN A 167 -10.29 -0.70 -22.55
N PHE A 168 -9.02 -0.78 -22.23
CA PHE A 168 -8.32 0.30 -21.53
C PHE A 168 -8.10 1.50 -22.47
N VAL A 169 -8.52 2.68 -22.04
CA VAL A 169 -8.37 3.92 -22.80
C VAL A 169 -7.67 4.95 -21.89
N SER A 170 -6.45 5.32 -22.23
CA SER A 170 -5.72 6.34 -21.48
C SER A 170 -6.03 7.74 -22.00
N PRO A 171 -6.67 8.62 -21.22
CA PRO A 171 -6.66 10.05 -21.47
C PRO A 171 -5.23 10.58 -21.46
N SER A 172 -5.04 11.83 -21.91
CA SER A 172 -3.70 12.40 -21.81
C SER A 172 -3.23 12.49 -20.35
N LEU A 173 -1.99 12.10 -20.08
CA LEU A 173 -1.40 12.16 -18.75
C LEU A 173 -1.46 13.56 -18.12
N ASN A 174 -1.28 14.59 -18.93
CA ASN A 174 -1.45 15.97 -18.50
C ASN A 174 -2.84 16.25 -17.94
N TYR A 175 -3.87 15.67 -18.56
CA TYR A 175 -5.24 15.83 -18.12
C TYR A 175 -5.49 15.06 -16.81
N LEU A 176 -5.10 13.79 -16.72
CA LEU A 176 -5.24 13.00 -15.52
C LEU A 176 -4.56 13.65 -14.32
N LEU A 177 -3.30 14.06 -14.46
CA LEU A 177 -2.53 14.64 -13.37
C LEU A 177 -3.08 16.02 -12.95
N ASN A 178 -3.50 16.87 -13.92
CA ASN A 178 -4.06 18.17 -13.60
C ASN A 178 -5.42 18.08 -12.89
N THR A 179 -6.32 17.21 -13.34
CA THR A 179 -7.64 17.07 -12.72
C THR A 179 -7.51 16.51 -11.30
N ALA A 180 -6.67 15.52 -11.08
CA ALA A 180 -6.37 14.98 -9.76
C ALA A 180 -5.76 16.03 -8.82
N TYR A 181 -4.76 16.78 -9.30
CA TYR A 181 -4.12 17.84 -8.52
C TYR A 181 -5.11 18.94 -8.13
N ASN A 182 -5.96 19.37 -9.05
CA ASN A 182 -6.99 20.38 -8.81
C ASN A 182 -8.10 19.89 -7.86
N ALA A 183 -8.34 18.58 -7.82
CA ALA A 183 -9.23 17.96 -6.85
C ALA A 183 -8.62 17.84 -5.43
N GLY A 184 -7.36 18.26 -5.25
CA GLY A 184 -6.67 18.23 -3.97
C GLY A 184 -5.76 17.02 -3.76
N ALA A 185 -5.70 16.08 -4.70
CA ALA A 185 -4.79 14.94 -4.59
C ALA A 185 -3.33 15.38 -4.61
N ARG A 186 -2.51 14.73 -3.76
CA ARG A 186 -1.06 14.97 -3.68
C ARG A 186 -0.24 13.71 -3.84
N ILE A 187 -0.91 12.57 -3.93
CA ILE A 187 -0.38 11.27 -4.34
C ILE A 187 -1.20 10.83 -5.55
N HIS A 188 -0.54 10.37 -6.60
CA HIS A 188 -1.18 9.84 -7.81
C HIS A 188 -0.59 8.48 -8.15
N THR A 189 -1.38 7.43 -8.13
CA THR A 189 -0.92 6.07 -8.39
C THR A 189 -1.50 5.51 -9.68
N ASN A 190 -0.65 4.81 -10.44
CA ASN A 190 -0.92 4.30 -11.77
C ASN A 190 -0.42 2.86 -11.88
N SER A 191 -1.35 1.91 -11.85
CA SER A 191 -1.03 0.48 -11.94
C SER A 191 -1.09 -0.03 -13.39
N TRP A 192 -0.63 0.77 -14.33
CA TRP A 192 -0.63 0.50 -15.77
C TRP A 192 0.59 1.09 -16.46
N GLY A 193 0.81 0.71 -17.72
CA GLY A 193 1.90 1.20 -18.56
C GLY A 193 1.95 0.46 -19.89
N SER A 194 2.88 0.83 -20.75
CA SER A 194 3.10 0.15 -22.03
C SER A 194 3.81 -1.19 -21.81
N SER A 195 3.25 -2.26 -22.38
CA SER A 195 3.89 -3.58 -22.52
C SER A 195 4.55 -3.77 -23.89
N ALA A 196 4.55 -2.72 -24.74
CA ALA A 196 5.15 -2.81 -26.07
C ALA A 196 6.67 -2.99 -25.97
N THR A 197 7.17 -4.13 -26.44
CA THR A 197 8.61 -4.46 -26.37
C THR A 197 9.50 -3.47 -27.12
N SER A 198 8.95 -2.76 -28.10
CA SER A 198 9.64 -1.74 -28.88
C SER A 198 9.95 -0.43 -28.10
N THR A 199 9.27 -0.23 -26.98
CA THR A 199 9.41 1.00 -26.15
C THR A 199 9.84 0.71 -24.72
N GLN A 200 10.15 -0.54 -24.41
CA GLN A 200 10.74 -0.90 -23.12
C GLN A 200 12.12 -0.25 -22.98
N GLY A 201 12.39 0.34 -21.81
CA GLY A 201 13.62 1.08 -21.53
C GLY A 201 13.66 2.51 -22.07
N GLU A 202 12.81 2.86 -23.05
CA GLU A 202 12.83 4.17 -23.71
C GLU A 202 12.26 5.29 -22.81
N TYR A 203 12.86 6.48 -22.93
CA TYR A 203 12.31 7.70 -22.39
C TYR A 203 11.38 8.34 -23.43
N THR A 204 10.09 8.01 -23.37
CA THR A 204 9.08 8.41 -24.35
C THR A 204 8.48 9.79 -24.05
N SER A 205 7.61 10.28 -24.96
CA SER A 205 6.83 11.53 -24.74
C SER A 205 5.92 11.45 -23.52
N GLU A 206 5.41 10.27 -23.16
CA GLU A 206 4.61 10.07 -21.95
C GLU A 206 5.46 10.19 -20.70
N ALA A 207 6.68 9.64 -20.71
CA ALA A 207 7.63 9.79 -19.62
C ALA A 207 8.05 11.27 -19.44
N GLU A 208 8.29 11.99 -20.55
CA GLU A 208 8.57 13.43 -20.53
C GLU A 208 7.39 14.23 -19.96
N ALA A 209 6.17 13.93 -20.39
CA ALA A 209 4.97 14.64 -19.92
C ALA A 209 4.77 14.49 -18.41
N VAL A 210 5.03 13.30 -17.86
CA VAL A 210 4.95 13.06 -16.41
C VAL A 210 6.06 13.79 -15.66
N ASP A 211 7.29 13.78 -16.18
CA ASP A 211 8.41 14.51 -15.58
C ASP A 211 8.16 16.02 -15.55
N ASP A 212 7.65 16.58 -16.63
CA ASP A 212 7.28 18.00 -16.70
C ASP A 212 6.22 18.36 -15.66
N ARG A 213 5.22 17.51 -15.46
CA ARG A 213 4.18 17.75 -14.47
C ARG A 213 4.70 17.61 -13.05
N SER A 214 5.45 16.55 -12.76
CA SER A 214 6.10 16.38 -11.46
C SER A 214 6.97 17.59 -11.11
N PHE A 215 7.82 18.03 -12.03
CA PHE A 215 8.66 19.21 -11.84
C PHE A 215 7.86 20.50 -11.63
N ASN A 216 6.79 20.71 -12.40
CA ASN A 216 5.98 21.93 -12.31
C ASN A 216 5.20 22.01 -10.99
N TYR A 217 4.73 20.88 -10.44
CA TYR A 217 4.06 20.84 -9.15
C TYR A 217 5.05 20.98 -7.98
N ASP A 218 6.28 20.52 -8.12
CA ASP A 218 7.32 20.65 -7.10
C ASP A 218 7.97 22.05 -7.06
N LYS A 219 7.72 22.88 -8.06
CA LYS A 219 8.17 24.28 -8.04
C LYS A 219 7.50 25.05 -6.93
N VAL A 220 8.25 25.37 -5.90
CA VAL A 220 7.83 26.20 -4.77
C VAL A 220 7.79 27.68 -5.20
N SER A 221 6.97 28.03 -6.18
CA SER A 221 6.58 29.40 -6.41
C SER A 221 5.14 29.57 -5.93
N ASN A 222 4.95 30.26 -4.82
CA ASN A 222 3.66 30.61 -4.24
C ASN A 222 2.97 29.55 -3.35
N GLY A 223 3.72 28.70 -2.61
CA GLY A 223 3.14 27.77 -1.64
C GLY A 223 2.39 26.59 -2.28
N GLN A 224 2.71 26.24 -3.52
CA GLN A 224 2.18 25.06 -4.16
C GLN A 224 2.76 23.79 -3.50
N GLU A 225 1.90 22.83 -3.25
CA GLU A 225 2.27 21.51 -2.73
C GLU A 225 2.69 20.61 -3.88
N GLY A 226 3.72 19.77 -3.66
CA GLY A 226 4.17 18.82 -4.66
C GLY A 226 3.18 17.67 -4.90
N LEU A 227 3.27 17.04 -6.07
CA LEU A 227 2.55 15.82 -6.42
C LEU A 227 3.54 14.66 -6.52
N THR A 228 3.35 13.62 -5.70
CA THR A 228 4.09 12.37 -5.80
C THR A 228 3.38 11.45 -6.79
N ILE A 229 4.06 11.08 -7.87
CA ILE A 229 3.50 10.24 -8.93
C ILE A 229 4.18 8.87 -8.88
N LEU A 230 3.37 7.80 -8.82
CA LEU A 230 3.87 6.43 -8.81
C LEU A 230 3.37 5.68 -10.05
N PHE A 231 4.24 4.82 -10.61
CA PHE A 231 3.89 3.93 -11.71
C PHE A 231 4.39 2.50 -11.46
N ALA A 232 3.60 1.53 -11.89
CA ALA A 232 4.02 0.14 -11.93
C ALA A 232 5.17 -0.05 -12.93
N ALA A 233 6.19 -0.83 -12.56
CA ALA A 233 7.34 -1.08 -13.44
C ALA A 233 7.00 -1.88 -14.69
N GLY A 234 5.91 -2.66 -14.65
CA GLY A 234 5.52 -3.63 -15.66
C GLY A 234 5.73 -5.07 -15.21
N ASN A 235 5.19 -6.01 -15.99
CA ASN A 235 5.18 -7.44 -15.66
C ASN A 235 5.92 -8.30 -16.70
N ASP A 236 6.90 -7.72 -17.40
CA ASP A 236 7.66 -8.33 -18.51
C ASP A 236 9.05 -8.85 -18.09
N GLY A 237 9.30 -8.98 -16.77
CA GLY A 237 10.52 -9.60 -16.24
C GLY A 237 10.68 -11.07 -16.66
N PRO A 238 11.79 -11.72 -16.33
CA PRO A 238 12.91 -11.29 -15.48
C PRO A 238 14.07 -10.64 -16.23
N ASN A 239 13.96 -10.44 -17.53
CA ASN A 239 15.07 -9.90 -18.33
C ASN A 239 15.34 -8.43 -17.99
N PRO A 240 16.58 -7.95 -18.12
CA PRO A 240 16.90 -6.54 -18.01
C PRO A 240 16.28 -5.72 -19.14
N GLY A 241 16.09 -4.40 -18.91
CA GLY A 241 15.58 -3.48 -19.92
C GLY A 241 14.09 -3.63 -20.22
N THR A 242 13.29 -4.18 -19.29
CA THR A 242 11.87 -4.50 -19.51
C THR A 242 10.90 -3.50 -18.85
N VAL A 243 11.40 -2.42 -18.25
CA VAL A 243 10.55 -1.37 -17.68
C VAL A 243 9.86 -0.58 -18.79
N GLY A 244 8.52 -0.53 -18.77
CA GLY A 244 7.72 0.16 -19.77
C GLY A 244 7.54 1.67 -19.49
N SER A 245 7.13 2.42 -20.51
CA SER A 245 6.70 3.81 -20.33
C SER A 245 5.27 3.87 -19.74
N PRO A 246 4.93 4.88 -18.90
CA PRO A 246 5.70 6.04 -18.46
C PRO A 246 6.65 5.79 -17.27
N SER A 247 6.80 4.53 -16.81
CA SER A 247 7.61 4.19 -15.63
C SER A 247 9.10 4.49 -15.82
N THR A 248 9.56 4.67 -17.06
CA THR A 248 10.92 5.13 -17.39
C THR A 248 11.17 6.62 -17.07
N ALA A 249 10.14 7.38 -16.67
CA ALA A 249 10.28 8.78 -16.26
C ALA A 249 11.25 8.93 -15.06
N LYS A 250 11.89 10.08 -14.93
CA LYS A 250 12.96 10.36 -13.94
C LYS A 250 12.40 10.69 -12.56
N ASN A 251 11.31 11.46 -12.53
CA ASN A 251 10.77 12.03 -11.30
C ASN A 251 9.72 11.14 -10.64
N VAL A 252 9.14 10.18 -11.35
CA VAL A 252 8.17 9.25 -10.78
C VAL A 252 8.83 8.23 -9.86
N VAL A 253 8.06 7.66 -8.95
CA VAL A 253 8.43 6.46 -8.20
C VAL A 253 8.00 5.25 -9.02
N THR A 254 8.94 4.55 -9.62
CA THR A 254 8.69 3.30 -10.34
C THR A 254 8.77 2.14 -9.38
N VAL A 255 7.72 1.32 -9.33
CA VAL A 255 7.57 0.27 -8.31
C VAL A 255 7.58 -1.12 -8.94
N GLY A 256 8.59 -1.91 -8.61
CA GLY A 256 8.65 -3.35 -8.88
C GLY A 256 7.93 -4.15 -7.80
N ASN A 257 7.79 -5.47 -7.99
CA ASN A 257 7.11 -6.29 -7.01
C ASN A 257 7.95 -7.43 -6.44
N HIS A 258 7.78 -7.65 -5.14
CA HIS A 258 8.24 -8.84 -4.45
C HIS A 258 7.06 -9.63 -3.87
N GLN A 259 7.36 -10.85 -3.41
CA GLN A 259 6.35 -11.73 -2.84
C GLN A 259 5.84 -11.17 -1.50
N ALA A 260 4.53 -11.04 -1.34
CA ALA A 260 3.91 -10.57 -0.11
C ALA A 260 3.45 -11.72 0.80
N ARG A 261 3.26 -12.90 0.24
CA ARG A 261 2.68 -14.07 0.94
C ARG A 261 3.43 -15.34 0.58
N TYR A 262 3.25 -16.39 1.38
CA TYR A 262 3.92 -17.69 1.27
C TYR A 262 5.41 -17.66 1.65
N SER A 263 6.07 -18.80 1.53
CA SER A 263 7.47 -18.95 1.96
C SER A 263 8.45 -18.14 1.10
N GLY A 264 9.43 -17.53 1.74
CA GLY A 264 10.49 -16.75 1.08
C GLY A 264 10.17 -15.27 0.87
N ALA A 265 9.00 -14.79 1.27
CA ALA A 265 8.74 -13.36 1.36
C ALA A 265 9.50 -12.76 2.57
N PRO A 266 9.97 -11.52 2.49
CA PRO A 266 9.93 -10.52 1.41
C PRO A 266 11.09 -10.59 0.42
N ASP A 267 12.06 -11.47 0.59
CA ASP A 267 13.31 -11.47 -0.17
C ASP A 267 13.16 -12.06 -1.60
N ASN A 268 11.97 -12.53 -1.93
CA ASN A 268 11.69 -13.10 -3.26
C ASN A 268 11.15 -12.03 -4.20
N LEU A 269 12.04 -11.50 -5.04
CA LEU A 269 11.62 -10.69 -6.19
C LEU A 269 10.80 -11.58 -7.15
N MET A 270 9.59 -11.11 -7.47
CA MET A 270 8.73 -11.84 -8.42
C MET A 270 9.38 -11.86 -9.81
N SER A 271 9.38 -13.03 -10.44
CA SER A 271 10.04 -13.23 -11.73
C SER A 271 9.45 -12.35 -12.84
N GLY A 272 8.14 -12.06 -12.78
CA GLY A 272 7.47 -11.19 -13.74
C GLY A 272 7.76 -9.70 -13.53
N SER A 273 8.30 -9.26 -12.38
CA SER A 273 8.59 -7.85 -12.19
C SER A 273 9.58 -7.33 -13.21
N SER A 274 9.20 -6.30 -13.96
CA SER A 274 10.08 -5.66 -14.94
C SER A 274 11.32 -5.05 -14.29
N ARG A 275 12.43 -5.07 -15.02
CA ARG A 275 13.76 -4.67 -14.54
C ARG A 275 14.41 -3.70 -15.51
N GLY A 276 15.15 -2.74 -14.96
CA GLY A 276 16.03 -1.87 -15.72
C GLY A 276 17.33 -2.58 -16.14
N PRO A 277 18.34 -1.81 -16.55
CA PRO A 277 18.33 -0.35 -16.64
C PRO A 277 17.41 0.17 -17.76
N THR A 278 17.15 1.48 -17.77
CA THR A 278 16.62 2.16 -18.95
C THR A 278 17.68 2.24 -20.05
N ASP A 279 17.29 2.56 -21.28
CA ASP A 279 18.23 2.64 -22.42
C ASP A 279 19.34 3.68 -22.23
N ASP A 280 19.05 4.73 -21.48
CA ASP A 280 20.02 5.75 -21.07
C ASP A 280 20.79 5.41 -19.77
N GLY A 281 20.67 4.16 -19.29
CA GLY A 281 21.46 3.58 -18.19
C GLY A 281 20.99 3.93 -16.79
N ARG A 282 19.79 4.49 -16.60
CA ARG A 282 19.25 4.77 -15.27
C ARG A 282 18.75 3.50 -14.59
N ILE A 283 18.91 3.45 -13.26
CA ILE A 283 18.37 2.39 -12.43
C ILE A 283 16.83 2.54 -12.35
N LYS A 284 16.13 1.47 -12.66
CA LYS A 284 14.70 1.29 -12.48
C LYS A 284 14.42 -0.19 -12.15
N PRO A 285 13.37 -0.54 -11.38
CA PRO A 285 12.49 0.36 -10.64
C PRO A 285 13.26 1.13 -9.54
N ASP A 286 12.68 2.23 -9.02
CA ASP A 286 13.27 3.01 -7.92
C ASP A 286 13.20 2.25 -6.59
N ILE A 287 12.10 1.52 -6.38
CA ILE A 287 11.83 0.68 -5.21
C ILE A 287 11.06 -0.57 -5.62
N ILE A 288 11.00 -1.54 -4.73
CA ILE A 288 10.05 -2.65 -4.80
C ILE A 288 9.10 -2.60 -3.60
N ALA A 289 7.91 -3.13 -3.79
CA ALA A 289 6.91 -3.25 -2.73
C ALA A 289 6.18 -4.60 -2.82
N PRO A 290 5.42 -5.00 -1.79
CA PRO A 290 4.61 -6.22 -1.84
C PRO A 290 3.63 -6.19 -3.00
N GLY A 291 3.76 -7.11 -3.96
CA GLY A 291 2.90 -7.20 -5.14
C GLY A 291 2.55 -8.64 -5.51
N GLY A 292 3.16 -9.61 -4.87
CA GLY A 292 2.87 -11.02 -5.06
C GLY A 292 1.80 -11.52 -4.10
N TYR A 293 0.67 -11.99 -4.62
CA TYR A 293 -0.42 -12.56 -3.82
C TYR A 293 -1.05 -11.58 -2.82
N VAL A 294 -1.38 -10.39 -3.29
CA VAL A 294 -2.00 -9.34 -2.48
C VAL A 294 -3.51 -9.54 -2.45
N ARG A 295 -4.08 -9.60 -1.26
CA ARG A 295 -5.53 -9.65 -1.05
C ARG A 295 -6.08 -8.25 -0.86
N SER A 296 -7.08 -7.91 -1.66
CA SER A 296 -7.75 -6.62 -1.63
C SER A 296 -9.18 -6.73 -2.16
N CYS A 297 -9.91 -5.64 -2.22
CA CYS A 297 -11.31 -5.61 -2.60
C CYS A 297 -11.59 -6.27 -3.95
N ARG A 298 -12.71 -6.97 -4.00
CA ARG A 298 -13.29 -7.54 -5.20
C ARG A 298 -14.45 -6.67 -5.66
N ALA A 299 -14.37 -6.13 -6.86
CA ALA A 299 -15.51 -5.48 -7.50
C ALA A 299 -16.65 -6.50 -7.67
N GLN A 300 -17.84 -6.17 -7.15
CA GLN A 300 -18.99 -7.07 -7.17
C GLN A 300 -19.62 -7.17 -8.57
N GLU A 301 -19.44 -6.15 -9.36
CA GLU A 301 -19.98 -6.04 -10.72
C GLU A 301 -19.03 -6.55 -11.80
N ALA A 302 -17.77 -6.84 -11.47
CA ALA A 302 -16.77 -7.29 -12.43
C ALA A 302 -17.09 -8.69 -12.97
N GLN A 303 -17.03 -8.83 -14.31
CA GLN A 303 -17.37 -10.04 -15.04
C GLN A 303 -16.16 -10.91 -15.37
N ASP A 304 -14.99 -10.30 -15.56
CA ASP A 304 -13.76 -10.93 -16.04
C ASP A 304 -12.63 -10.87 -15.00
N ILE A 305 -12.94 -11.19 -13.74
CA ILE A 305 -11.99 -11.11 -12.62
C ILE A 305 -10.78 -12.06 -12.70
N GLY A 306 -10.57 -12.71 -13.83
CA GLY A 306 -9.43 -13.61 -14.02
C GLY A 306 -9.38 -14.79 -13.05
N SER A 307 -8.32 -15.60 -13.13
CA SER A 307 -8.09 -16.70 -12.18
C SER A 307 -7.32 -16.17 -10.97
N SER A 308 -8.00 -16.08 -9.85
CA SER A 308 -7.39 -15.79 -8.54
C SER A 308 -7.10 -17.09 -7.79
N SER A 309 -5.95 -17.18 -7.12
CA SER A 309 -5.61 -18.34 -6.27
C SER A 309 -6.44 -18.40 -5.01
N TRP A 310 -7.01 -17.26 -4.58
CA TRP A 310 -7.92 -17.14 -3.45
C TRP A 310 -8.93 -16.01 -3.68
N GLN A 311 -10.17 -16.26 -3.32
CA GLN A 311 -11.23 -15.25 -3.35
C GLN A 311 -12.30 -15.52 -2.30
N SER A 312 -12.96 -14.46 -1.88
CA SER A 312 -14.16 -14.45 -1.04
C SER A 312 -15.26 -13.61 -1.68
N THR A 313 -16.34 -13.36 -0.96
CA THR A 313 -17.41 -12.47 -1.46
C THR A 313 -16.88 -11.06 -1.74
N TRP A 314 -16.05 -10.51 -0.84
CA TRP A 314 -15.65 -9.11 -0.87
C TRP A 314 -14.19 -8.88 -1.29
N TYR A 315 -13.38 -9.92 -1.33
CA TYR A 315 -11.94 -9.82 -1.59
C TYR A 315 -11.46 -10.89 -2.55
N LEU A 316 -10.39 -10.58 -3.24
CA LEU A 316 -9.66 -11.54 -4.06
C LEU A 316 -8.15 -11.28 -4.00
N GLU A 317 -7.37 -12.25 -4.48
CA GLU A 317 -5.91 -12.19 -4.49
C GLU A 317 -5.40 -11.97 -5.91
N TYR A 318 -4.64 -10.89 -6.10
CA TYR A 318 -3.95 -10.59 -7.35
C TYR A 318 -2.44 -10.53 -7.16
N THR A 319 -1.71 -10.68 -8.29
CA THR A 319 -0.25 -10.61 -8.33
C THR A 319 0.22 -9.76 -9.50
N GLY A 320 1.12 -8.81 -9.23
CA GLY A 320 1.72 -7.94 -10.23
C GLY A 320 2.36 -6.70 -9.64
N THR A 321 3.11 -5.97 -10.44
CA THR A 321 3.57 -4.63 -10.08
C THR A 321 2.41 -3.67 -9.85
N SER A 322 1.25 -3.98 -10.43
CA SER A 322 -0.02 -3.29 -10.20
C SER A 322 -0.51 -3.35 -8.75
N MET A 323 -0.14 -4.37 -7.98
CA MET A 323 -0.47 -4.52 -6.56
C MET A 323 0.62 -3.94 -5.67
N ALA A 324 1.86 -3.92 -6.14
CA ALA A 324 2.98 -3.29 -5.46
C ALA A 324 2.86 -1.76 -5.43
N THR A 325 2.44 -1.18 -6.55
CA THR A 325 2.35 0.28 -6.72
C THR A 325 1.38 0.94 -5.72
N PRO A 326 0.16 0.45 -5.51
CA PRO A 326 -0.75 1.01 -4.51
C PRO A 326 -0.26 0.80 -3.06
N ASN A 327 0.45 -0.28 -2.76
CA ASN A 327 1.12 -0.44 -1.47
C ASN A 327 2.15 0.67 -1.23
N ALA A 328 2.99 0.97 -2.23
CA ALA A 328 3.93 2.08 -2.17
C ALA A 328 3.23 3.45 -2.12
N ALA A 329 2.10 3.61 -2.82
CA ALA A 329 1.30 4.84 -2.77
C ALA A 329 0.70 5.08 -1.38
N GLY A 330 0.20 4.04 -0.73
CA GLY A 330 -0.23 4.14 0.66
C GLY A 330 0.91 4.55 1.59
N ALA A 331 2.11 3.98 1.43
CA ALA A 331 3.29 4.41 2.20
C ALA A 331 3.67 5.87 1.92
N ALA A 332 3.60 6.32 0.67
CA ALA A 332 3.80 7.73 0.30
C ALA A 332 2.79 8.65 0.98
N THR A 333 1.54 8.19 1.11
CA THR A 333 0.46 8.90 1.80
C THR A 333 0.78 9.09 3.29
N LEU A 334 1.21 8.03 3.97
CA LEU A 334 1.61 8.09 5.38
C LEU A 334 2.87 8.96 5.59
N ILE A 335 3.84 8.91 4.67
CA ILE A 335 5.02 9.80 4.71
C ILE A 335 4.59 11.27 4.59
N ARG A 336 3.65 11.57 3.69
CA ARG A 336 3.16 12.92 3.53
C ARG A 336 2.40 13.42 4.76
N GLU A 337 1.54 12.59 5.33
CA GLU A 337 0.87 12.86 6.61
C GLU A 337 1.88 13.14 7.72
N TYR A 338 2.89 12.26 7.89
CA TYR A 338 3.98 12.46 8.83
C TYR A 338 4.70 13.81 8.64
N LEU A 339 5.01 14.16 7.39
CA LEU A 339 5.68 15.43 7.10
C LEU A 339 4.84 16.64 7.52
N ILE A 340 3.53 16.56 7.34
CA ILE A 340 2.61 17.66 7.70
C ILE A 340 2.39 17.71 9.22
N GLU A 341 1.93 16.61 9.80
CA GLU A 341 1.42 16.59 11.16
C GLU A 341 2.52 16.55 12.22
N ILE A 342 3.59 15.80 11.96
CA ILE A 342 4.66 15.57 12.94
C ILE A 342 5.90 16.40 12.62
N ALA A 343 6.39 16.37 11.40
CA ALA A 343 7.58 17.12 10.99
C ALA A 343 7.31 18.60 10.69
N GLN A 344 6.05 19.03 10.78
CA GLN A 344 5.60 20.42 10.59
C GLN A 344 6.06 21.02 9.25
N ARG A 345 5.94 20.23 8.17
CA ARG A 345 6.20 20.60 6.79
C ARG A 345 4.87 20.70 6.03
N PRO A 346 4.16 21.83 6.08
CA PRO A 346 2.77 21.92 5.62
C PRO A 346 2.60 21.75 4.08
N SER A 347 3.67 21.89 3.33
CA SER A 347 3.64 21.78 1.85
C SER A 347 4.81 20.90 1.37
N PRO A 348 4.80 19.58 1.64
CA PRO A 348 5.89 18.72 1.24
C PRO A 348 5.90 18.54 -0.29
N GLN A 349 7.12 18.57 -0.85
CA GLN A 349 7.36 18.33 -2.27
C GLN A 349 7.29 16.84 -2.58
N GLY A 350 6.81 16.47 -3.78
CA GLY A 350 6.79 15.10 -4.25
C GLY A 350 8.18 14.46 -4.29
N ALA A 351 9.20 15.24 -4.66
CA ALA A 351 10.59 14.82 -4.63
C ALA A 351 11.07 14.43 -3.21
N LEU A 352 10.60 15.14 -2.16
CA LEU A 352 10.94 14.79 -0.78
C LEU A 352 10.28 13.47 -0.37
N VAL A 353 9.01 13.26 -0.73
CA VAL A 353 8.30 12.00 -0.47
C VAL A 353 9.00 10.84 -1.18
N LYS A 354 9.36 11.01 -2.47
CA LYS A 354 10.16 10.02 -3.22
C LYS A 354 11.48 9.72 -2.52
N ALA A 355 12.21 10.74 -2.10
CA ALA A 355 13.50 10.56 -1.43
C ALA A 355 13.36 9.77 -0.11
N LEU A 356 12.30 9.99 0.66
CA LEU A 356 12.04 9.27 1.90
C LEU A 356 11.61 7.81 1.63
N LEU A 357 10.85 7.54 0.57
CA LEU A 357 10.54 6.18 0.15
C LEU A 357 11.81 5.39 -0.20
N VAL A 358 12.70 6.00 -0.99
CA VAL A 358 13.97 5.37 -1.38
C VAL A 358 14.91 5.20 -0.17
N LEU A 359 15.01 6.22 0.68
CA LEU A 359 15.85 6.16 1.89
C LEU A 359 15.38 5.11 2.90
N GLY A 360 14.07 4.93 3.03
CA GLY A 360 13.45 3.95 3.93
C GLY A 360 13.43 2.52 3.39
N ALA A 361 13.73 2.33 2.11
CA ALA A 361 13.79 1.01 1.51
C ALA A 361 14.94 0.18 2.09
N GLN A 362 14.68 -1.10 2.31
CA GLN A 362 15.71 -2.06 2.72
C GLN A 362 16.26 -2.77 1.49
N ASP A 363 17.58 -2.92 1.43
CA ASP A 363 18.21 -3.76 0.44
C ASP A 363 17.83 -5.22 0.64
N ILE A 364 17.30 -5.87 -0.38
CA ILE A 364 16.98 -7.28 -0.35
C ILE A 364 18.13 -8.11 -0.93
N ASN A 365 18.75 -8.94 -0.10
CA ASN A 365 19.79 -9.90 -0.48
C ASN A 365 21.07 -9.31 -1.08
N SER A 366 21.48 -8.11 -0.69
CA SER A 366 22.78 -7.52 -1.07
C SER A 366 23.12 -7.78 -2.55
N ARG A 367 22.15 -7.62 -3.42
CA ARG A 367 22.37 -7.79 -4.86
C ARG A 367 22.78 -6.43 -5.43
N ASP A 368 24.10 -6.22 -5.41
CA ASP A 368 24.75 -5.15 -6.15
C ASP A 368 24.55 -5.31 -7.67
#